data_5eccc10434834ea9c4d06173619cf1c2
#
_entry.id   5eccc10434834ea9c4d06173619cf1c2
#
_cell.length_a   1.000
_cell.length_b   1.000
_cell.length_c   1.000
_cell.angle_alpha   90.00
_cell.angle_beta   90.00
_cell.angle_gamma   90.00
#
_symmetry.space_group_name_H-M   'P 1'
#
loop_
_entity.id
_entity.type
_entity.pdbx_description
1 polymer ?
#
loop_
_entity_poly.entity_id
_entity_poly.type
_entity_poly.pdbx_seq_one_letter_code
_entity_poly.pdbx_strand_id
1 'polypeptide(L)'
;MFYESIKVLDCTIRDGGLVNKHDFSLEFVQRLYQLLNAAGVDYMEVGYKNSPGIFDPKEYGPWKFCDDDLLWRLKESLENPKIKLAVMADVGRINLDAIKPASESPYEMVRIASYVKNIDKGIDLVNTFSNLGYETTLNIM
;
A
#
# COMPACT_ATOMS: atom_id res chain seq x y z
N MET A 1 -8.51 26.58 -15.22
CA MET A 1 -7.98 25.34 -15.80
C MET A 1 -8.38 24.23 -14.84
N PHE A 2 -9.31 23.37 -15.23
CA PHE A 2 -9.77 22.25 -14.41
C PHE A 2 -8.78 21.09 -14.59
N TYR A 3 -8.13 20.66 -13.52
CA TYR A 3 -7.31 19.45 -13.50
C TYR A 3 -8.15 18.27 -13.00
N GLU A 4 -9.06 17.78 -13.84
CA GLU A 4 -9.95 16.63 -13.50
C GLU A 4 -9.19 15.33 -13.21
N SER A 5 -7.89 15.29 -13.47
CA SER A 5 -7.05 14.09 -13.36
C SER A 5 -6.11 14.08 -12.15
N ILE A 6 -6.09 15.12 -11.31
CA ILE A 6 -5.23 15.13 -10.12
C ILE A 6 -5.85 14.24 -9.03
N LYS A 7 -5.06 13.30 -8.52
CA LYS A 7 -5.38 12.44 -7.40
C LYS A 7 -4.46 12.72 -6.23
N VAL A 8 -5.04 12.72 -5.02
CA VAL A 8 -4.30 12.93 -3.78
C VAL A 8 -4.07 11.60 -3.10
N LEU A 9 -2.82 11.31 -2.78
CA LEU A 9 -2.41 10.11 -2.04
C LEU A 9 -1.75 10.53 -0.73
N ASP A 10 -2.30 10.07 0.39
CA ASP A 10 -1.71 10.21 1.72
C ASP A 10 -0.74 9.07 2.00
N CYS A 11 0.46 9.39 2.48
CA CYS A 11 1.52 8.43 2.82
C CYS A 11 1.86 8.42 4.32
N THR A 12 1.03 9.01 5.19
CA THR A 12 1.34 9.21 6.61
C THR A 12 1.75 7.92 7.31
N ILE A 13 1.03 6.84 7.10
CA ILE A 13 1.34 5.55 7.76
C ILE A 13 2.57 4.89 7.15
N ARG A 14 2.70 4.87 5.82
CA ARG A 14 3.84 4.24 5.17
C ARG A 14 5.14 4.98 5.49
N ASP A 15 5.18 6.31 5.37
CA ASP A 15 6.38 7.12 5.68
C ASP A 15 6.64 7.20 7.19
N GLY A 16 5.62 7.47 7.99
CA GLY A 16 5.74 7.52 9.45
C GLY A 16 6.23 6.19 10.05
N GLY A 17 5.89 5.07 9.40
CA GLY A 17 6.37 3.74 9.78
C GLY A 17 7.89 3.58 9.75
N LEU A 18 8.61 4.40 8.99
CA LEU A 18 10.08 4.38 8.99
C LEU A 18 10.67 4.85 10.33
N VAL A 19 9.94 5.63 11.11
CA VAL A 19 10.38 6.14 12.41
C VAL A 19 10.07 5.17 13.55
N ASN A 20 8.94 4.45 13.48
CA ASN A 20 8.44 3.58 14.56
C ASN A 20 8.41 2.09 14.19
N LYS A 21 9.21 1.67 13.19
CA LYS A 21 9.26 0.29 12.69
C LYS A 21 7.91 -0.23 12.16
N HIS A 22 7.08 0.64 11.64
CA HIS A 22 5.74 0.34 11.11
C HIS A 22 4.75 -0.22 12.17
N ASP A 23 4.93 0.21 13.41
CA ASP A 23 4.12 -0.23 14.55
C ASP A 23 3.12 0.86 14.95
N PHE A 24 2.04 0.97 14.20
CA PHE A 24 0.85 1.76 14.53
C PHE A 24 -0.27 0.83 14.98
N SER A 25 -1.06 1.27 15.97
CA SER A 25 -2.28 0.53 16.33
C SER A 25 -3.31 0.59 15.20
N LEU A 26 -4.08 -0.49 15.03
CA LEU A 26 -5.15 -0.53 14.05
C LEU A 26 -6.17 0.60 14.28
N GLU A 27 -6.52 0.89 15.52
CA GLU A 27 -7.44 1.96 15.89
C GLU A 27 -6.97 3.33 15.37
N PHE A 28 -5.67 3.65 15.53
CA PHE A 28 -5.10 4.89 15.02
C PHE A 28 -5.23 4.97 13.49
N VAL A 29 -4.90 3.88 12.79
CA VAL A 29 -4.96 3.85 11.33
C VAL A 29 -6.41 3.91 10.83
N GLN A 30 -7.35 3.25 11.49
CA GLN A 30 -8.78 3.35 11.21
C GLN A 30 -9.29 4.78 11.37
N ARG A 31 -8.88 5.47 12.44
CA ARG A 31 -9.26 6.86 12.65
C ARG A 31 -8.72 7.77 11.56
N LEU A 32 -7.47 7.59 11.17
CA LEU A 32 -6.89 8.36 10.06
C LEU A 32 -7.62 8.06 8.73
N TYR A 33 -7.91 6.80 8.45
CA TYR A 33 -8.66 6.37 7.26
C TYR A 33 -10.02 7.07 7.16
N GLN A 34 -10.78 7.12 8.25
CA GLN A 34 -12.06 7.83 8.34
C GLN A 34 -11.92 9.33 8.05
N LEU A 35 -10.90 9.98 8.64
CA LEU A 35 -10.65 11.41 8.45
C LEU A 35 -10.23 11.74 7.02
N LEU A 36 -9.36 10.93 6.42
CA LEU A 36 -8.93 11.10 5.03
C LEU A 36 -10.09 10.89 4.05
N ASN A 37 -10.94 9.89 4.30
CA ASN A 37 -12.16 9.68 3.49
C ASN A 37 -13.12 10.88 3.58
N ALA A 38 -13.32 11.42 4.79
CA ALA A 38 -14.17 12.61 5.00
C ALA A 38 -13.57 13.87 4.35
N ALA A 39 -12.24 13.97 4.28
CA ALA A 39 -11.53 15.07 3.62
C ALA A 39 -11.51 14.95 2.09
N GLY A 40 -11.96 13.83 1.52
CA GLY A 40 -11.99 13.62 0.07
C GLY A 40 -10.64 13.24 -0.54
N VAL A 41 -9.73 12.67 0.26
CA VAL A 41 -8.46 12.12 -0.24
C VAL A 41 -8.75 10.86 -1.07
N ASP A 42 -8.07 10.70 -2.21
CA ASP A 42 -8.33 9.60 -3.14
C ASP A 42 -7.72 8.28 -2.71
N TYR A 43 -6.49 8.30 -2.16
CA TYR A 43 -5.74 7.11 -1.76
C TYR A 43 -5.07 7.29 -0.40
N MET A 44 -5.00 6.19 0.36
CA MET A 44 -4.18 6.08 1.58
C MET A 44 -3.18 4.95 1.42
N GLU A 45 -1.87 5.26 1.38
CA GLU A 45 -0.80 4.29 1.38
C GLU A 45 -0.48 3.87 2.82
N VAL A 46 -0.89 2.66 3.17
CA VAL A 46 -0.91 2.19 4.56
C VAL A 46 0.37 1.51 5.01
N GLY A 47 1.26 1.16 4.09
CA GLY A 47 2.51 0.50 4.44
C GLY A 47 3.12 -0.26 3.28
N TYR A 48 3.88 -1.30 3.61
CA TYR A 48 4.59 -2.14 2.65
C TYR A 48 3.96 -3.52 2.53
N LYS A 49 4.06 -4.12 1.34
CA LYS A 49 3.73 -5.52 1.09
C LYS A 49 5.00 -6.38 1.11
N ASN A 50 5.82 -6.22 2.15
CA ASN A 50 7.08 -6.94 2.28
C ASN A 50 6.88 -8.38 2.79
N SER A 51 7.78 -9.28 2.37
CA SER A 51 7.75 -10.68 2.77
C SER A 51 8.27 -10.88 4.21
N PRO A 52 7.51 -11.62 5.06
CA PRO A 52 8.00 -12.03 6.37
C PRO A 52 9.25 -12.94 6.33
N GLY A 53 9.56 -13.52 5.17
CA GLY A 53 10.79 -14.27 4.96
C GLY A 53 12.06 -13.40 4.82
N ILE A 54 11.89 -12.09 4.63
CA ILE A 54 12.99 -11.12 4.48
C ILE A 54 13.10 -10.21 5.71
N PHE A 55 11.97 -9.84 6.30
CA PHE A 55 11.90 -9.02 7.51
C PHE A 55 11.30 -9.83 8.66
N ASP A 56 11.91 -9.74 9.85
CA ASP A 56 11.39 -10.46 11.02
C ASP A 56 10.14 -9.76 11.58
N PRO A 57 8.97 -10.44 11.62
CA PRO A 57 7.75 -9.87 12.21
C PRO A 57 7.85 -9.56 13.72
N LYS A 58 8.89 -10.04 14.40
CA LYS A 58 9.16 -9.68 15.81
C LYS A 58 9.84 -8.31 15.94
N GLU A 59 10.46 -7.83 14.87
CA GLU A 59 11.17 -6.54 14.87
C GLU A 59 10.35 -5.40 14.28
N TYR A 60 9.35 -5.73 13.45
CA TYR A 60 8.54 -4.76 12.72
C TYR A 60 7.06 -4.93 13.00
N GLY A 61 6.35 -3.82 13.07
CA GLY A 61 4.90 -3.81 13.20
C GLY A 61 4.16 -4.28 11.93
N PRO A 62 2.84 -4.45 12.03
CA PRO A 62 2.02 -5.10 11.01
C PRO A 62 1.98 -4.35 9.67
N TRP A 63 2.18 -3.02 9.68
CA TRP A 63 2.16 -2.19 8.47
C TRP A 63 3.42 -2.32 7.61
N LYS A 64 4.43 -3.08 8.07
CA LYS A 64 5.57 -3.52 7.26
C LYS A 64 5.19 -4.61 6.27
N PHE A 65 4.16 -5.38 6.58
CA PHE A 65 3.72 -6.57 5.82
C PHE A 65 2.37 -6.39 5.17
N CYS A 66 1.49 -5.56 5.75
CA CYS A 66 0.15 -5.26 5.25
C CYS A 66 -0.58 -6.53 4.78
N ASP A 67 -0.68 -7.56 5.68
CA ASP A 67 -1.43 -8.75 5.33
C ASP A 67 -2.89 -8.43 4.99
N ASP A 68 -3.53 -9.30 4.22
CA ASP A 68 -4.87 -9.02 3.70
C ASP A 68 -5.91 -8.94 4.81
N ASP A 69 -5.78 -9.75 5.87
CA ASP A 69 -6.74 -9.74 6.99
C ASP A 69 -6.70 -8.39 7.73
N LEU A 70 -5.49 -7.84 7.96
CA LEU A 70 -5.33 -6.51 8.54
C LEU A 70 -5.98 -5.44 7.66
N LEU A 71 -5.76 -5.51 6.36
CA LEU A 71 -6.30 -4.53 5.41
C LEU A 71 -7.81 -4.65 5.24
N TRP A 72 -8.38 -5.87 5.29
CA TRP A 72 -9.83 -6.05 5.33
C TRP A 72 -10.44 -5.42 6.58
N ARG A 73 -9.86 -5.66 7.77
CA ARG A 73 -10.30 -5.02 9.03
C ARG A 73 -10.23 -3.49 8.98
N LEU A 74 -9.25 -2.93 8.26
CA LEU A 74 -9.19 -1.49 8.03
C LEU A 74 -10.32 -1.04 7.09
N LYS A 75 -10.47 -1.68 5.95
CA LYS A 75 -11.46 -1.32 4.92
C LYS A 75 -12.90 -1.42 5.44
N GLU A 76 -13.21 -2.47 6.18
CA GLU A 76 -14.53 -2.72 6.79
C GLU A 76 -14.85 -1.79 7.97
N SER A 77 -13.88 -1.03 8.48
CA SER A 77 -14.12 -0.04 9.53
C SER A 77 -14.91 1.17 9.05
N LEU A 78 -15.16 1.29 7.76
CA LEU A 78 -15.91 2.37 7.14
C LEU A 78 -16.90 1.82 6.11
N GLU A 79 -18.16 2.22 6.25
CA GLU A 79 -19.21 1.83 5.32
C GLU A 79 -19.07 2.61 4.00
N ASN A 80 -19.00 1.89 2.87
CA ASN A 80 -18.90 2.46 1.51
C ASN A 80 -17.83 3.55 1.35
N PRO A 81 -16.54 3.27 1.68
CA PRO A 81 -15.47 4.26 1.57
C PRO A 81 -15.26 4.67 0.10
N LYS A 82 -15.02 5.97 -0.12
CA LYS A 82 -14.59 6.50 -1.42
C LYS A 82 -13.08 6.46 -1.60
N ILE A 83 -12.35 6.57 -0.49
CA ILE A 83 -10.91 6.47 -0.45
C ILE A 83 -10.48 5.03 -0.76
N LYS A 84 -9.46 4.86 -1.61
CA LYS A 84 -8.87 3.59 -1.96
C LYS A 84 -7.63 3.32 -1.11
N LEU A 85 -7.36 2.04 -0.82
CA LEU A 85 -6.13 1.64 -0.14
C LEU A 85 -5.01 1.41 -1.16
N ALA A 86 -3.82 1.85 -0.79
CA ALA A 86 -2.58 1.61 -1.52
C ALA A 86 -1.53 0.98 -0.60
N VAL A 87 -0.66 0.16 -1.20
CA VAL A 87 0.51 -0.42 -0.54
C VAL A 87 1.77 -0.20 -1.38
N MET A 88 2.93 -0.13 -0.74
CA MET A 88 4.21 -0.08 -1.44
C MET A 88 4.82 -1.48 -1.56
N ALA A 89 5.36 -1.78 -2.73
CA ALA A 89 6.10 -3.01 -3.02
C ALA A 89 7.52 -2.67 -3.48
N ASP A 90 8.51 -3.04 -2.67
CA ASP A 90 9.91 -2.87 -3.03
C ASP A 90 10.38 -4.02 -3.93
N VAL A 91 11.11 -3.71 -4.99
CA VAL A 91 11.74 -4.70 -5.85
C VAL A 91 12.63 -5.65 -5.02
N GLY A 92 12.37 -6.95 -5.14
CA GLY A 92 13.11 -8.00 -4.45
C GLY A 92 12.72 -8.24 -2.98
N ARG A 93 11.67 -7.58 -2.47
CA ARG A 93 11.24 -7.70 -1.06
C ARG A 93 9.82 -8.22 -0.89
N ILE A 94 9.15 -8.56 -1.97
CA ILE A 94 7.78 -9.05 -2.01
C ILE A 94 7.76 -10.56 -2.35
N ASN A 95 6.79 -11.28 -1.80
CA ASN A 95 6.47 -12.64 -2.22
C ASN A 95 5.28 -12.59 -3.20
N LEU A 96 5.55 -12.73 -4.49
CA LEU A 96 4.53 -12.66 -5.53
C LEU A 96 3.53 -13.82 -5.49
N ASP A 97 3.95 -14.99 -5.02
CA ASP A 97 3.06 -16.18 -4.92
C ASP A 97 1.93 -15.97 -3.90
N ALA A 98 2.07 -15.02 -2.99
CA ALA A 98 1.06 -14.67 -2.00
C ALA A 98 0.11 -13.55 -2.47
N ILE A 99 0.31 -12.99 -3.66
CA ILE A 99 -0.50 -11.88 -4.16
C ILE A 99 -1.71 -12.41 -4.92
N LYS A 100 -2.88 -11.98 -4.49
CA LYS A 100 -4.16 -12.28 -5.16
C LYS A 100 -4.46 -11.25 -6.25
N PRO A 101 -5.37 -11.54 -7.19
CA PRO A 101 -5.92 -10.51 -8.08
C PRO A 101 -6.56 -9.35 -7.30
N ALA A 102 -6.56 -8.15 -7.89
CA ALA A 102 -7.12 -6.96 -7.25
C ALA A 102 -8.61 -7.12 -6.88
N SER A 103 -9.37 -7.90 -7.64
CA SER A 103 -10.79 -8.21 -7.36
C SER A 103 -11.00 -9.01 -6.07
N GLU A 104 -9.96 -9.65 -5.55
CA GLU A 104 -9.98 -10.48 -4.33
C GLU A 104 -9.18 -9.85 -3.18
N SER A 105 -8.67 -8.64 -3.37
CA SER A 105 -7.77 -7.94 -2.44
C SER A 105 -8.43 -6.72 -1.80
N PRO A 106 -8.04 -6.36 -0.58
CA PRO A 106 -8.59 -5.19 0.11
C PRO A 106 -8.03 -3.84 -0.40
N TYR A 107 -6.97 -3.86 -1.19
CA TYR A 107 -6.30 -2.66 -1.72
C TYR A 107 -6.41 -2.61 -3.24
N GLU A 108 -6.42 -1.41 -3.80
CA GLU A 108 -6.64 -1.14 -5.22
C GLU A 108 -5.37 -0.71 -5.96
N MET A 109 -4.39 -0.15 -5.23
CA MET A 109 -3.16 0.37 -5.83
C MET A 109 -1.92 -0.26 -5.23
N VAL A 110 -0.95 -0.56 -6.09
CA VAL A 110 0.41 -0.96 -5.68
C VAL A 110 1.41 0.03 -6.24
N ARG A 111 2.18 0.67 -5.35
CA ARG A 111 3.27 1.57 -5.71
C ARG A 111 4.58 0.83 -5.63
N ILE A 112 5.19 0.59 -6.77
CA ILE A 112 6.45 -0.13 -6.89
C ILE A 112 7.61 0.83 -6.62
N ALA A 113 8.51 0.48 -5.68
CA ALA A 113 9.73 1.22 -5.42
C ALA A 113 10.94 0.49 -6.00
N SER A 114 11.71 1.21 -6.81
CA SER A 114 12.92 0.66 -7.46
C SER A 114 14.04 1.69 -7.50
N TYR A 115 15.25 1.23 -7.26
CA TYR A 115 16.43 2.01 -7.60
C TYR A 115 16.63 2.04 -9.12
N VAL A 116 17.22 3.13 -9.65
CA VAL A 116 17.52 3.28 -11.08
C VAL A 116 18.25 2.04 -11.64
N LYS A 117 19.22 1.48 -10.90
CA LYS A 117 19.97 0.27 -11.30
C LYS A 117 19.13 -0.99 -11.46
N ASN A 118 17.91 -1.01 -10.93
CA ASN A 118 16.98 -2.15 -10.96
C ASN A 118 15.69 -1.80 -11.72
N ILE A 119 15.73 -0.76 -12.58
CA ILE A 119 14.53 -0.21 -13.23
C ILE A 119 13.78 -1.26 -14.04
N ASP A 120 14.50 -2.16 -14.74
CA ASP A 120 13.89 -3.22 -15.54
C ASP A 120 13.04 -4.15 -14.67
N LYS A 121 13.53 -4.53 -13.50
CA LYS A 121 12.77 -5.33 -12.52
C LYS A 121 11.57 -4.56 -11.95
N GLY A 122 11.70 -3.24 -11.80
CA GLY A 122 10.60 -2.37 -11.42
C GLY A 122 9.48 -2.37 -12.45
N ILE A 123 9.85 -2.27 -13.74
CA ILE A 123 8.90 -2.33 -14.87
C ILE A 123 8.21 -3.70 -14.94
N ASP A 124 8.96 -4.78 -14.79
CA ASP A 124 8.40 -6.14 -14.76
C ASP A 124 7.38 -6.29 -13.63
N LEU A 125 7.67 -5.71 -12.47
CA LEU A 125 6.76 -5.74 -11.32
C LEU A 125 5.49 -4.90 -11.59
N VAL A 126 5.61 -3.73 -12.21
CA VAL A 126 4.48 -2.91 -12.68
C VAL A 126 3.57 -3.74 -13.59
N ASN A 127 4.15 -4.41 -14.60
CA ASN A 127 3.40 -5.25 -15.53
C ASN A 127 2.70 -6.41 -14.81
N THR A 128 3.38 -7.05 -13.86
CA THR A 128 2.81 -8.13 -13.05
C THR A 128 1.58 -7.68 -12.29
N PHE A 129 1.66 -6.58 -11.56
CA PHE A 129 0.53 -6.07 -10.79
C PHE A 129 -0.59 -5.50 -11.67
N SER A 130 -0.25 -4.85 -12.80
CA SER A 130 -1.24 -4.38 -13.77
C SER A 130 -2.03 -5.54 -14.37
N ASN A 131 -1.36 -6.66 -14.68
CA ASN A 131 -2.03 -7.87 -15.17
C ASN A 131 -2.94 -8.54 -14.12
N LEU A 132 -2.67 -8.33 -12.83
CA LEU A 132 -3.54 -8.74 -11.73
C LEU A 132 -4.69 -7.75 -11.46
N GLY A 133 -4.78 -6.67 -12.23
CA GLY A 133 -5.88 -5.69 -12.17
C GLY A 133 -5.68 -4.54 -11.20
N TYR A 134 -4.49 -4.38 -10.61
CA TYR A 134 -4.18 -3.24 -9.73
C TYR A 134 -3.88 -1.96 -10.50
N GLU A 135 -4.24 -0.83 -9.91
CA GLU A 135 -3.63 0.44 -10.28
C GLU A 135 -2.15 0.43 -9.86
N THR A 136 -1.25 0.87 -10.73
CA THR A 136 0.20 0.78 -10.45
C THR A 136 0.91 2.09 -10.72
N THR A 137 1.91 2.37 -9.91
CA THR A 137 2.87 3.47 -10.12
C THR A 137 4.29 2.97 -9.88
N LEU A 138 5.28 3.61 -10.48
CA LEU A 138 6.70 3.32 -10.27
C LEU A 138 7.40 4.51 -9.61
N ASN A 139 7.90 4.30 -8.41
CA ASN A 139 8.75 5.22 -7.68
C ASN A 139 10.21 4.90 -7.97
N ILE A 140 10.91 5.82 -8.62
CA ILE A 140 12.33 5.67 -8.95
C ILE A 140 13.16 6.43 -7.90
N MET A 141 14.11 5.71 -7.27
CA MET A 141 15.00 6.22 -6.22
C MET A 141 16.48 6.15 -6.66
#